data_5391a0c23eb6bf0a1ee3ed08b59f7928
#
_entry.id   5391a0c23eb6bf0a1ee3ed08b59f7928
#
_cell.length_a   1.000
_cell.length_b   1.000
_cell.length_c   1.000
_cell.angle_alpha   90.00
_cell.angle_beta   90.00
_cell.angle_gamma   90.00
#
_symmetry.space_group_name_H-M   'P 1'
#
loop_
_entity.id
_entity.type
_entity.pdbx_description
1 polymer ?
#
loop_
_entity_poly.entity_id
_entity_poly.type
_entity_poly.pdbx_seq_one_letter_code
_entity_poly.pdbx_strand_id
1 'polypeptide(L)'
;MKLDLVSLLEPDIIALKLVGFWKSSDDVSSFNRFYYKIYRGVVVASIMVYIVCGYMYLYDKRETLTLADVNSVMFIHTANVTNPMMVVSIFLNIKRLHAMIRQLESAAFQPKSQKEFLYVYKWKRSSYFIKKLFYGSNIVLVILSPILAMLQGKTAPQVTYIPPWIYWRVYFWFQSILTVYSATMASIYVSVLTTLLIEAIIQVACLKERLHCIEDKQYLVESIKRHLQIILFIERLQHICKIGLSIVFISGVINMCTTLSLALEVTFIELLFMIPFLGEIILIIYVHCFYGSILASESEEIAYSVFSSNWVNTGASYKRTIAIFMIFSKKRLTIRLAGGMLTMTLPLFVQIIRTAYAYFNVLQSID
;
A
#
# COMPACT_ATOMS: atom_id res chain seq x y z
N MET A 1 25.02 15.18 11.93
CA MET A 1 24.38 13.85 12.03
C MET A 1 23.65 13.61 10.72
N LYS A 2 24.17 12.71 9.86
CA LYS A 2 23.44 12.36 8.63
C LYS A 2 22.21 11.54 9.04
N LEU A 3 21.03 12.07 8.85
CA LEU A 3 19.78 11.32 9.03
C LEU A 3 19.61 10.47 7.79
N ASP A 4 19.71 9.17 7.94
CA ASP A 4 19.49 8.25 6.84
C ASP A 4 17.98 8.12 6.57
N LEU A 5 17.48 8.80 5.54
CA LEU A 5 16.09 8.71 5.09
C LEU A 5 15.77 7.30 4.58
N VAL A 6 16.77 6.62 4.03
CA VAL A 6 16.63 5.25 3.52
C VAL A 6 16.43 4.24 4.64
N SER A 7 16.88 4.53 5.86
CA SER A 7 16.68 3.64 7.03
C SER A 7 15.18 3.32 7.30
N LEU A 8 14.27 4.17 6.82
CA LEU A 8 12.83 3.88 6.89
C LEU A 8 12.40 2.74 5.96
N LEU A 9 13.09 2.57 4.84
CA LEU A 9 12.80 1.53 3.85
C LEU A 9 13.60 0.23 4.08
N GLU A 10 14.64 0.25 4.90
CA GLU A 10 15.48 -0.94 5.14
C GLU A 10 14.69 -2.18 5.58
N PRO A 11 13.76 -2.10 6.56
CA PRO A 11 12.96 -3.26 6.95
C PRO A 11 12.13 -3.81 5.79
N ASP A 12 11.59 -2.91 4.96
CA ASP A 12 10.76 -3.28 3.81
C ASP A 12 11.61 -3.93 2.70
N ILE A 13 12.83 -3.43 2.48
CA ILE A 13 13.80 -4.00 1.55
C ILE A 13 14.20 -5.42 2.00
N ILE A 14 14.45 -5.61 3.30
CA ILE A 14 14.75 -6.93 3.85
C ILE A 14 13.55 -7.86 3.65
N ALA A 15 12.33 -7.41 3.93
CA ALA A 15 11.12 -8.18 3.72
C ALA A 15 10.91 -8.54 2.23
N LEU A 16 11.12 -7.60 1.30
CA LEU A 16 11.08 -7.88 -0.14
C LEU A 16 12.15 -8.89 -0.59
N LYS A 17 13.34 -8.89 0.03
CA LYS A 17 14.36 -9.92 -0.21
C LYS A 17 13.90 -11.28 0.27
N LEU A 18 13.33 -11.38 1.46
CA LEU A 18 12.85 -12.63 2.04
C LEU A 18 11.73 -13.26 1.20
N VAL A 19 10.80 -12.47 0.71
CA VAL A 19 9.71 -12.96 -0.17
C VAL A 19 10.14 -13.14 -1.63
N GLY A 20 11.41 -12.88 -1.99
CA GLY A 20 11.97 -13.14 -3.33
C GLY A 20 11.66 -12.07 -4.39
N PHE A 21 11.12 -10.90 -4.02
CA PHE A 21 10.73 -9.85 -4.96
C PHE A 21 11.65 -8.61 -4.97
N TRP A 22 12.83 -8.73 -4.35
CA TRP A 22 13.90 -7.73 -4.49
C TRP A 22 14.93 -8.17 -5.53
N LYS A 23 15.26 -7.28 -6.45
CA LYS A 23 16.36 -7.45 -7.39
C LYS A 23 17.47 -6.46 -7.03
N SER A 24 18.56 -6.96 -6.42
CA SER A 24 19.77 -6.16 -6.24
C SER A 24 20.42 -5.86 -7.60
N SER A 25 20.94 -4.64 -7.77
CA SER A 25 21.54 -4.19 -9.03
C SER A 25 22.88 -4.89 -9.30
N ASP A 26 23.66 -5.26 -8.28
CA ASP A 26 25.09 -5.47 -8.51
C ASP A 26 25.74 -6.76 -7.98
N ASP A 27 25.10 -7.60 -7.12
CA ASP A 27 25.84 -8.70 -6.48
C ASP A 27 25.09 -10.01 -6.22
N VAL A 28 24.13 -10.38 -7.05
CA VAL A 28 23.53 -11.70 -6.88
C VAL A 28 24.23 -12.69 -7.78
N SER A 29 24.96 -13.67 -7.19
CA SER A 29 25.54 -14.78 -7.93
C SER A 29 24.49 -15.43 -8.84
N SER A 30 24.91 -16.04 -9.95
CA SER A 30 24.01 -16.72 -10.89
C SER A 30 23.16 -17.78 -10.20
N PHE A 31 23.67 -18.42 -9.16
CA PHE A 31 23.00 -19.40 -8.32
C PHE A 31 21.83 -18.79 -7.55
N ASN A 32 22.01 -17.66 -6.88
CA ASN A 32 20.94 -16.97 -6.15
C ASN A 32 19.83 -16.49 -7.10
N ARG A 33 20.19 -16.03 -8.31
CA ARG A 33 19.23 -15.65 -9.36
C ARG A 33 18.35 -16.81 -9.79
N PHE A 34 18.93 -17.99 -9.96
CA PHE A 34 18.21 -19.21 -10.32
C PHE A 34 17.28 -19.66 -9.18
N TYR A 35 17.77 -19.67 -7.94
CA TYR A 35 16.97 -19.99 -6.75
C TYR A 35 15.74 -19.10 -6.61
N TYR A 36 15.90 -17.77 -6.73
CA TYR A 36 14.78 -16.85 -6.66
C TYR A 36 13.76 -17.01 -7.81
N LYS A 37 14.19 -17.45 -8.99
CA LYS A 37 13.26 -17.77 -10.08
C LYS A 37 12.41 -19.00 -9.76
N ILE A 38 13.03 -20.07 -9.26
CA ILE A 38 12.33 -21.29 -8.83
C ILE A 38 11.36 -20.95 -7.70
N TYR A 39 11.84 -20.26 -6.66
CA TYR A 39 11.01 -19.88 -5.53
C TYR A 39 9.74 -19.13 -5.96
N ARG A 40 9.86 -18.11 -6.81
CA ARG A 40 8.72 -17.40 -7.37
C ARG A 40 7.82 -18.30 -8.20
N GLY A 41 8.38 -19.21 -8.98
CA GLY A 41 7.62 -20.19 -9.76
C GLY A 41 6.78 -21.09 -8.86
N VAL A 42 7.36 -21.62 -7.78
CA VAL A 42 6.64 -22.43 -6.78
C VAL A 42 5.51 -21.64 -6.13
N VAL A 43 5.75 -20.39 -5.73
CA VAL A 43 4.72 -19.53 -5.12
C VAL A 43 3.56 -19.29 -6.10
N VAL A 44 3.86 -18.93 -7.34
CA VAL A 44 2.82 -18.72 -8.37
C VAL A 44 2.03 -20.00 -8.61
N ALA A 45 2.69 -21.15 -8.73
CA ALA A 45 2.04 -22.45 -8.89
C ALA A 45 1.13 -22.77 -7.69
N SER A 46 1.57 -22.52 -6.46
CA SER A 46 0.77 -22.72 -5.24
C SER A 46 -0.49 -21.85 -5.22
N ILE A 47 -0.39 -20.59 -5.63
CA ILE A 47 -1.53 -19.67 -5.74
C ILE A 47 -2.50 -20.18 -6.82
N MET A 48 -1.99 -20.64 -7.97
CA MET A 48 -2.84 -21.19 -9.04
C MET A 48 -3.58 -22.45 -8.60
N VAL A 49 -2.91 -23.37 -7.90
CA VAL A 49 -3.56 -24.55 -7.30
C VAL A 49 -4.66 -24.13 -6.34
N TYR A 50 -4.41 -23.16 -5.48
CA TYR A 50 -5.41 -22.64 -4.54
C TYR A 50 -6.64 -22.05 -5.25
N ILE A 51 -6.42 -21.24 -6.30
CA ILE A 51 -7.49 -20.66 -7.11
C ILE A 51 -8.35 -21.77 -7.76
N VAL A 52 -7.70 -22.77 -8.37
CA VAL A 52 -8.38 -23.91 -9.01
C VAL A 52 -9.21 -24.67 -7.99
N CYS A 53 -8.68 -24.96 -6.79
CA CYS A 53 -9.43 -25.63 -5.73
C CYS A 53 -10.65 -24.82 -5.27
N GLY A 54 -10.60 -23.49 -5.24
CA GLY A 54 -11.77 -22.65 -4.96
C GLY A 54 -12.85 -22.76 -6.02
N TYR A 55 -12.48 -22.68 -7.31
CA TYR A 55 -13.45 -22.85 -8.40
C TYR A 55 -14.00 -24.27 -8.49
N MET A 56 -13.19 -25.29 -8.21
CA MET A 56 -13.65 -26.69 -8.15
C MET A 56 -14.69 -26.88 -7.06
N TYR A 57 -14.58 -26.22 -5.91
CA TYR A 57 -15.59 -26.25 -4.86
C TYR A 57 -16.93 -25.70 -5.34
N LEU A 58 -16.91 -24.54 -6.01
CA LEU A 58 -18.13 -23.94 -6.57
C LEU A 58 -18.75 -24.82 -7.68
N TYR A 59 -17.92 -25.44 -8.50
CA TYR A 59 -18.37 -26.36 -9.56
C TYR A 59 -19.00 -27.65 -8.99
N ASP A 60 -18.39 -28.23 -7.95
CA ASP A 60 -18.89 -29.42 -7.28
C ASP A 60 -20.29 -29.17 -6.66
N LYS A 61 -20.46 -27.99 -6.07
CA LYS A 61 -21.75 -27.56 -5.48
C LYS A 61 -22.75 -26.90 -6.44
N ARG A 62 -22.49 -26.87 -7.73
CA ARG A 62 -23.31 -26.09 -8.71
C ARG A 62 -24.81 -26.32 -8.68
N GLU A 63 -25.26 -27.52 -8.29
CA GLU A 63 -26.70 -27.87 -8.22
C GLU A 63 -27.39 -27.38 -6.94
N THR A 64 -26.61 -27.15 -5.88
CA THR A 64 -27.07 -26.68 -4.55
C THR A 64 -26.40 -25.37 -4.14
N LEU A 65 -25.83 -24.63 -5.11
CA LEU A 65 -25.05 -23.45 -4.87
C LEU A 65 -25.88 -22.33 -4.24
N THR A 66 -25.48 -21.88 -3.06
CA THR A 66 -26.06 -20.73 -2.38
C THR A 66 -25.19 -19.48 -2.53
N LEU A 67 -25.76 -18.30 -2.30
CA LEU A 67 -25.00 -17.04 -2.25
C LEU A 67 -23.93 -17.08 -1.14
N ALA A 68 -24.25 -17.73 -0.01
CA ALA A 68 -23.31 -17.95 1.09
C ALA A 68 -22.07 -18.76 0.68
N ASP A 69 -22.24 -19.79 -0.13
CA ASP A 69 -21.11 -20.58 -0.66
C ASP A 69 -20.19 -19.72 -1.53
N VAL A 70 -20.75 -18.90 -2.41
CA VAL A 70 -19.99 -17.97 -3.26
C VAL A 70 -19.24 -16.95 -2.40
N ASN A 71 -19.93 -16.32 -1.45
CA ASN A 71 -19.34 -15.33 -0.54
C ASN A 71 -18.21 -15.94 0.32
N SER A 72 -18.40 -17.17 0.82
CA SER A 72 -17.40 -17.89 1.60
C SER A 72 -16.11 -18.16 0.83
N VAL A 73 -16.22 -18.51 -0.46
CA VAL A 73 -15.07 -18.65 -1.33
C VAL A 73 -14.45 -17.29 -1.63
N MET A 74 -15.24 -16.28 -2.01
CA MET A 74 -14.75 -14.96 -2.39
C MET A 74 -14.06 -14.22 -1.25
N PHE A 75 -14.52 -14.42 -0.02
CA PHE A 75 -14.03 -13.74 1.19
C PHE A 75 -12.50 -13.77 1.35
N ILE A 76 -11.86 -14.92 1.30
CA ILE A 76 -10.40 -15.02 1.46
C ILE A 76 -9.67 -15.24 0.13
N HIS A 77 -10.33 -15.86 -0.87
CA HIS A 77 -9.71 -16.06 -2.18
C HIS A 77 -9.30 -14.75 -2.82
N THR A 78 -10.17 -13.73 -2.74
CA THR A 78 -9.86 -12.39 -3.25
C THR A 78 -8.58 -11.84 -2.61
N ALA A 79 -8.42 -11.93 -1.30
CA ALA A 79 -7.21 -11.48 -0.60
C ALA A 79 -5.97 -12.30 -1.01
N ASN A 80 -6.08 -13.64 -1.00
CA ASN A 80 -4.95 -14.52 -1.33
C ASN A 80 -4.46 -14.39 -2.78
N VAL A 81 -5.31 -13.93 -3.69
CA VAL A 81 -4.95 -13.64 -5.09
C VAL A 81 -4.39 -12.22 -5.23
N THR A 82 -5.06 -11.24 -4.64
CA THR A 82 -4.70 -9.83 -4.86
C THR A 82 -3.45 -9.40 -4.12
N ASN A 83 -3.20 -9.91 -2.92
CA ASN A 83 -2.02 -9.54 -2.13
C ASN A 83 -0.68 -9.83 -2.83
N PRO A 84 -0.44 -11.01 -3.42
CA PRO A 84 0.75 -11.23 -4.24
C PRO A 84 0.83 -10.33 -5.48
N MET A 85 -0.31 -10.03 -6.12
CA MET A 85 -0.34 -9.14 -7.29
C MET A 85 0.12 -7.72 -6.93
N MET A 86 -0.16 -7.24 -5.72
CA MET A 86 0.31 -5.95 -5.22
C MET A 86 1.84 -5.90 -5.18
N VAL A 87 2.51 -6.91 -4.61
CA VAL A 87 3.98 -6.95 -4.55
C VAL A 87 4.59 -7.16 -5.93
N VAL A 88 3.94 -7.93 -6.81
CA VAL A 88 4.35 -8.03 -8.22
C VAL A 88 4.34 -6.65 -8.89
N SER A 89 3.39 -5.77 -8.58
CA SER A 89 3.37 -4.40 -9.12
C SER A 89 4.60 -3.58 -8.71
N ILE A 90 5.11 -3.74 -7.48
CA ILE A 90 6.38 -3.15 -7.03
C ILE A 90 7.55 -3.76 -7.82
N PHE A 91 7.58 -5.09 -7.95
CA PHE A 91 8.65 -5.79 -8.65
C PHE A 91 8.77 -5.37 -10.12
N LEU A 92 7.66 -5.20 -10.82
CA LEU A 92 7.63 -4.70 -12.20
C LEU A 92 8.18 -3.27 -12.31
N ASN A 93 8.08 -2.48 -11.23
CA ASN A 93 8.58 -1.12 -11.15
C ASN A 93 9.87 -0.98 -10.33
N ILE A 94 10.60 -2.08 -10.07
CA ILE A 94 11.77 -2.10 -9.18
C ILE A 94 12.86 -1.08 -9.59
N LYS A 95 13.05 -0.84 -10.87
CA LYS A 95 14.00 0.18 -11.38
C LYS A 95 13.62 1.59 -10.93
N ARG A 96 12.30 1.89 -10.90
CA ARG A 96 11.80 3.18 -10.41
C ARG A 96 11.98 3.30 -8.91
N LEU A 97 11.73 2.21 -8.17
CA LEU A 97 11.96 2.17 -6.72
C LEU A 97 13.46 2.42 -6.39
N HIS A 98 14.39 1.78 -7.07
CA HIS A 98 15.82 2.05 -6.91
C HIS A 98 16.19 3.50 -7.25
N ALA A 99 15.57 4.08 -8.28
CA ALA A 99 15.81 5.49 -8.62
C ALA A 99 15.29 6.43 -7.54
N MET A 100 14.17 6.12 -6.88
CA MET A 100 13.64 6.89 -5.75
C MET A 100 14.55 6.77 -4.53
N ILE A 101 15.06 5.58 -4.20
CA ILE A 101 16.00 5.37 -3.10
C ILE A 101 17.27 6.21 -3.31
N ARG A 102 17.89 6.14 -4.50
CA ARG A 102 19.06 6.98 -4.83
C ARG A 102 18.76 8.48 -4.75
N GLN A 103 17.54 8.88 -5.06
CA GLN A 103 17.11 10.27 -4.96
C GLN A 103 17.01 10.70 -3.48
N LEU A 104 16.50 9.84 -2.59
CA LEU A 104 16.47 10.11 -1.14
C LEU A 104 17.88 10.20 -0.52
N GLU A 105 18.85 9.45 -1.05
CA GLU A 105 20.27 9.52 -0.63
C GLU A 105 20.97 10.80 -1.08
N SER A 106 20.45 11.48 -2.09
CA SER A 106 21.06 12.67 -2.66
C SER A 106 21.12 13.85 -1.66
N ALA A 107 22.16 14.65 -1.70
CA ALA A 107 22.35 15.82 -0.84
C ALA A 107 21.19 16.84 -0.94
N ALA A 108 20.50 16.89 -2.09
CA ALA A 108 19.36 17.77 -2.30
C ALA A 108 18.16 17.41 -1.41
N PHE A 109 17.95 16.10 -1.10
CA PHE A 109 16.85 15.57 -0.31
C PHE A 109 17.15 15.51 1.19
N GLN A 110 18.42 15.63 1.60
CA GLN A 110 18.78 15.62 3.02
C GLN A 110 18.33 16.90 3.74
N PRO A 111 17.85 16.77 5.01
CA PRO A 111 17.47 17.90 5.83
C PRO A 111 18.70 18.78 6.14
N LYS A 112 18.54 20.11 6.07
CA LYS A 112 19.61 21.09 6.30
C LYS A 112 19.42 21.89 7.58
N SER A 113 18.19 22.13 8.02
CA SER A 113 17.85 22.94 9.20
C SER A 113 17.34 22.09 10.36
N GLN A 114 17.42 22.62 11.58
CA GLN A 114 16.90 21.96 12.78
C GLN A 114 15.38 21.70 12.68
N LYS A 115 14.63 22.60 12.07
CA LYS A 115 13.18 22.41 11.85
C LYS A 115 12.90 21.28 10.85
N GLU A 116 13.69 21.18 9.78
CA GLU A 116 13.57 20.06 8.84
C GLU A 116 13.86 18.73 9.53
N PHE A 117 14.86 18.65 10.42
CA PHE A 117 15.11 17.46 11.23
C PHE A 117 13.93 17.07 12.12
N LEU A 118 13.24 18.05 12.71
CA LEU A 118 12.05 17.81 13.52
C LEU A 118 10.89 17.24 12.69
N TYR A 119 10.67 17.75 11.47
CA TYR A 119 9.69 17.20 10.55
C TYR A 119 10.01 15.74 10.20
N VAL A 120 11.23 15.44 9.83
CA VAL A 120 11.67 14.06 9.54
C VAL A 120 11.43 13.16 10.75
N TYR A 121 11.81 13.57 11.95
CA TYR A 121 11.61 12.79 13.16
C TYR A 121 10.13 12.49 13.45
N LYS A 122 9.26 13.51 13.34
CA LYS A 122 7.81 13.37 13.53
C LYS A 122 7.23 12.32 12.57
N TRP A 123 7.56 12.43 11.28
CA TRP A 123 7.01 11.54 10.26
C TRP A 123 7.64 10.13 10.30
N LYS A 124 8.90 10.01 10.70
CA LYS A 124 9.53 8.71 10.98
C LYS A 124 8.77 7.93 12.05
N ARG A 125 8.46 8.59 13.16
CA ARG A 125 7.68 7.97 14.24
C ARG A 125 6.31 7.48 13.75
N SER A 126 5.63 8.26 12.93
CA SER A 126 4.35 7.88 12.31
C SER A 126 4.49 6.64 11.41
N SER A 127 5.53 6.61 10.54
CA SER A 127 5.82 5.46 9.69
C SER A 127 6.06 4.18 10.50
N TYR A 128 6.88 4.23 11.54
CA TYR A 128 7.12 3.08 12.41
C TYR A 128 5.87 2.59 13.13
N PHE A 129 5.03 3.49 13.60
CA PHE A 129 3.76 3.12 14.23
C PHE A 129 2.86 2.34 13.27
N ILE A 130 2.69 2.84 12.03
CA ILE A 130 1.87 2.19 11.03
C ILE A 130 2.43 0.84 10.62
N LYS A 131 3.76 0.71 10.44
CA LYS A 131 4.39 -0.57 10.18
C LYS A 131 4.10 -1.59 11.28
N LYS A 132 4.29 -1.21 12.54
CA LYS A 132 3.97 -2.08 13.68
C LYS A 132 2.50 -2.49 13.70
N LEU A 133 1.60 -1.56 13.38
CA LEU A 133 0.17 -1.84 13.33
C LEU A 133 -0.15 -2.90 12.27
N PHE A 134 0.32 -2.73 11.03
CA PHE A 134 0.04 -3.68 9.94
C PHE A 134 0.72 -5.03 10.13
N TYR A 135 2.01 -5.06 10.47
CA TYR A 135 2.67 -6.35 10.74
C TYR A 135 2.07 -7.05 11.95
N GLY A 136 1.69 -6.30 13.00
CA GLY A 136 1.05 -6.84 14.20
C GLY A 136 -0.34 -7.40 13.92
N SER A 137 -1.21 -6.67 13.21
CA SER A 137 -2.55 -7.14 12.84
C SER A 137 -2.48 -8.39 11.97
N ASN A 138 -1.58 -8.44 11.00
CA ASN A 138 -1.39 -9.62 10.16
C ASN A 138 -0.92 -10.84 10.96
N ILE A 139 0.02 -10.69 11.90
CA ILE A 139 0.45 -11.80 12.76
C ILE A 139 -0.75 -12.37 13.53
N VAL A 140 -1.60 -11.49 14.10
CA VAL A 140 -2.81 -11.92 14.81
C VAL A 140 -3.75 -12.69 13.88
N LEU A 141 -4.07 -12.18 12.72
CA LEU A 141 -4.98 -12.81 11.75
C LEU A 141 -4.46 -14.16 11.24
N VAL A 142 -3.17 -14.23 10.96
CA VAL A 142 -2.51 -15.44 10.45
C VAL A 142 -2.51 -16.56 11.50
N ILE A 143 -2.34 -16.23 12.77
CA ILE A 143 -2.39 -17.20 13.89
C ILE A 143 -3.84 -17.58 14.20
N LEU A 144 -4.74 -16.62 14.18
CA LEU A 144 -6.13 -16.81 14.54
C LEU A 144 -6.87 -17.73 13.56
N SER A 145 -6.64 -17.59 12.26
CA SER A 145 -7.31 -18.37 11.20
C SER A 145 -7.22 -19.88 11.38
N PRO A 146 -6.02 -20.52 11.47
CA PRO A 146 -5.92 -21.95 11.64
C PRO A 146 -6.40 -22.42 13.04
N ILE A 147 -6.22 -21.61 14.09
CA ILE A 147 -6.68 -21.94 15.44
C ILE A 147 -8.20 -22.05 15.46
N LEU A 148 -8.91 -21.06 14.94
CA LEU A 148 -10.37 -21.08 14.91
C LEU A 148 -10.91 -22.23 14.05
N ALA A 149 -10.25 -22.54 12.92
CA ALA A 149 -10.61 -23.69 12.10
C ALA A 149 -10.44 -25.03 12.84
N MET A 150 -9.35 -25.18 13.62
CA MET A 150 -9.13 -26.36 14.46
C MET A 150 -10.18 -26.46 15.57
N LEU A 151 -10.51 -25.37 16.25
CA LEU A 151 -11.55 -25.34 17.30
C LEU A 151 -12.94 -25.74 16.79
N GLN A 152 -13.22 -25.42 15.53
CA GLN A 152 -14.47 -25.81 14.84
C GLN A 152 -14.43 -27.23 14.24
N GLY A 153 -13.31 -27.94 14.35
CA GLY A 153 -13.14 -29.27 13.75
C GLY A 153 -13.14 -29.26 12.21
N LYS A 154 -12.85 -28.10 11.59
CA LYS A 154 -12.82 -27.98 10.13
C LYS A 154 -11.62 -28.70 9.54
N THR A 155 -11.82 -29.32 8.38
CA THR A 155 -10.75 -30.02 7.62
C THR A 155 -9.84 -29.06 6.85
N ALA A 156 -10.25 -27.78 6.70
CA ALA A 156 -9.46 -26.74 6.06
C ALA A 156 -9.77 -25.37 6.71
N PRO A 157 -8.79 -24.45 6.82
CA PRO A 157 -9.01 -23.11 7.34
C PRO A 157 -9.95 -22.26 6.48
N GLN A 158 -10.00 -22.57 5.18
CA GLN A 158 -10.75 -21.82 4.19
C GLN A 158 -11.61 -22.77 3.35
N VAL A 159 -12.74 -22.26 2.87
CA VAL A 159 -13.67 -23.04 2.05
C VAL A 159 -13.08 -23.27 0.66
N THR A 160 -12.69 -24.51 0.38
CA THR A 160 -12.14 -24.95 -0.91
C THR A 160 -12.41 -26.43 -1.12
N TYR A 161 -12.33 -26.90 -2.38
CA TYR A 161 -12.30 -28.32 -2.70
C TYR A 161 -10.99 -28.95 -2.21
N ILE A 162 -11.09 -30.05 -1.49
CA ILE A 162 -9.92 -30.82 -1.04
C ILE A 162 -9.79 -32.02 -2.00
N PRO A 163 -8.72 -32.10 -2.82
CA PRO A 163 -8.51 -33.24 -3.72
C PRO A 163 -8.46 -34.56 -2.96
N PRO A 164 -9.18 -35.63 -3.40
CA PRO A 164 -9.30 -36.88 -2.64
C PRO A 164 -7.98 -37.63 -2.46
N TRP A 165 -6.97 -37.37 -3.31
CA TRP A 165 -5.62 -37.93 -3.21
C TRP A 165 -4.69 -37.22 -2.23
N ILE A 166 -5.12 -36.04 -1.68
CA ILE A 166 -4.33 -35.28 -0.71
C ILE A 166 -4.90 -35.52 0.69
N TYR A 167 -4.02 -35.93 1.59
CA TYR A 167 -4.42 -36.06 3.00
C TYR A 167 -4.81 -34.67 3.57
N TRP A 168 -5.99 -34.56 4.16
CA TRP A 168 -6.59 -33.28 4.57
C TRP A 168 -5.69 -32.44 5.51
N ARG A 169 -4.89 -33.10 6.40
CA ARG A 169 -3.95 -32.36 7.27
C ARG A 169 -2.85 -31.68 6.48
N VAL A 170 -2.35 -32.31 5.41
CA VAL A 170 -1.34 -31.71 4.52
C VAL A 170 -1.93 -30.51 3.80
N TYR A 171 -3.16 -30.65 3.32
CA TYR A 171 -3.89 -29.56 2.67
C TYR A 171 -4.20 -28.40 3.63
N PHE A 172 -4.56 -28.71 4.89
CA PHE A 172 -4.78 -27.72 5.95
C PHE A 172 -3.54 -26.82 6.16
N TRP A 173 -2.37 -27.44 6.32
CA TRP A 173 -1.12 -26.70 6.50
C TRP A 173 -0.69 -25.96 5.23
N PHE A 174 -0.91 -26.53 4.05
CA PHE A 174 -0.68 -25.86 2.78
C PHE A 174 -1.45 -24.54 2.69
N GLN A 175 -2.76 -24.54 2.98
CA GLN A 175 -3.56 -23.33 3.00
C GLN A 175 -3.09 -22.34 4.07
N SER A 176 -2.76 -22.81 5.26
CA SER A 176 -2.27 -21.95 6.34
C SER A 176 -0.97 -21.23 5.94
N ILE A 177 -0.01 -21.94 5.37
CA ILE A 177 1.26 -21.38 4.90
C ILE A 177 1.01 -20.38 3.75
N LEU A 178 0.12 -20.69 2.83
CA LEU A 178 -0.22 -19.79 1.73
C LEU A 178 -0.85 -18.49 2.24
N THR A 179 -1.72 -18.57 3.24
CA THR A 179 -2.33 -17.38 3.88
C THR A 179 -1.29 -16.54 4.61
N VAL A 180 -0.36 -17.16 5.35
CA VAL A 180 0.78 -16.45 5.97
C VAL A 180 1.58 -15.68 4.92
N TYR A 181 1.91 -16.36 3.82
CA TYR A 181 2.66 -15.74 2.73
C TYR A 181 1.90 -14.58 2.09
N SER A 182 0.62 -14.77 1.79
CA SER A 182 -0.26 -13.74 1.21
C SER A 182 -0.39 -12.52 2.12
N ALA A 183 -0.66 -12.72 3.41
CA ALA A 183 -0.76 -11.64 4.40
C ALA A 183 0.56 -10.87 4.57
N THR A 184 1.69 -11.58 4.56
CA THR A 184 3.03 -10.94 4.58
C THR A 184 3.24 -10.05 3.35
N MET A 185 2.82 -10.50 2.17
CA MET A 185 2.87 -9.71 0.94
C MET A 185 2.06 -8.43 1.04
N ALA A 186 0.83 -8.49 1.59
CA ALA A 186 0.01 -7.31 1.82
C ALA A 186 0.70 -6.31 2.75
N SER A 187 1.23 -6.78 3.89
CA SER A 187 1.95 -5.92 4.85
C SER A 187 3.15 -5.24 4.23
N ILE A 188 3.96 -5.95 3.45
CA ILE A 188 5.12 -5.40 2.74
C ILE A 188 4.68 -4.30 1.77
N TYR A 189 3.64 -4.58 0.96
CA TYR A 189 3.13 -3.61 -0.01
C TYR A 189 2.67 -2.33 0.67
N VAL A 190 1.81 -2.45 1.69
CA VAL A 190 1.28 -1.31 2.46
C VAL A 190 2.41 -0.53 3.11
N SER A 191 3.37 -1.22 3.72
CA SER A 191 4.52 -0.61 4.40
C SER A 191 5.40 0.19 3.43
N VAL A 192 5.78 -0.40 2.28
CA VAL A 192 6.60 0.27 1.25
C VAL A 192 5.90 1.54 0.75
N LEU A 193 4.63 1.43 0.36
CA LEU A 193 3.92 2.58 -0.21
C LEU A 193 3.67 3.68 0.82
N THR A 194 3.27 3.33 2.03
CA THR A 194 3.08 4.31 3.11
C THR A 194 4.39 5.04 3.42
N THR A 195 5.51 4.32 3.45
CA THR A 195 6.83 4.93 3.67
C THR A 195 7.19 5.90 2.55
N LEU A 196 6.99 5.52 1.29
CA LEU A 196 7.28 6.41 0.15
C LEU A 196 6.35 7.64 0.10
N LEU A 197 5.08 7.51 0.52
CA LEU A 197 4.16 8.63 0.67
C LEU A 197 4.62 9.59 1.77
N ILE A 198 5.04 9.06 2.91
CA ILE A 198 5.57 9.85 4.03
C ILE A 198 6.86 10.57 3.60
N GLU A 199 7.76 9.91 2.85
CA GLU A 199 8.94 10.57 2.31
C GLU A 199 8.59 11.73 1.36
N ALA A 200 7.57 11.55 0.51
CA ALA A 200 7.09 12.64 -0.34
C ALA A 200 6.57 13.83 0.49
N ILE A 201 5.81 13.57 1.56
CA ILE A 201 5.31 14.60 2.48
C ILE A 201 6.47 15.33 3.18
N ILE A 202 7.47 14.59 3.67
CA ILE A 202 8.67 15.16 4.28
C ILE A 202 9.37 16.12 3.32
N GLN A 203 9.56 15.70 2.06
CA GLN A 203 10.24 16.54 1.06
C GLN A 203 9.47 17.81 0.75
N VAL A 204 8.14 17.76 0.68
CA VAL A 204 7.28 18.93 0.51
C VAL A 204 7.38 19.86 1.73
N ALA A 205 7.29 19.31 2.95
CA ALA A 205 7.40 20.10 4.18
C ALA A 205 8.76 20.79 4.31
N CYS A 206 9.86 20.08 4.00
CA CYS A 206 11.21 20.66 3.98
C CYS A 206 11.35 21.75 2.89
N LEU A 207 10.71 21.57 1.74
CA LEU A 207 10.71 22.62 0.70
C LEU A 207 9.98 23.88 1.19
N LYS A 208 8.81 23.76 1.84
CA LYS A 208 8.07 24.90 2.39
C LYS A 208 8.91 25.69 3.38
N GLU A 209 9.59 25.01 4.32
CA GLU A 209 10.46 25.67 5.29
C GLU A 209 11.60 26.45 4.61
N ARG A 210 12.21 25.89 3.56
CA ARG A 210 13.25 26.59 2.79
C ARG A 210 12.71 27.81 2.05
N LEU A 211 11.47 27.73 1.54
CA LEU A 211 10.84 28.82 0.80
C LEU A 211 10.51 30.02 1.69
N HIS A 212 10.25 29.81 2.98
CA HIS A 212 10.11 30.91 3.94
C HIS A 212 11.41 31.70 4.17
N CYS A 213 12.56 31.09 3.99
CA CYS A 213 13.89 31.65 4.27
C CYS A 213 14.62 32.09 2.98
N ILE A 214 13.90 32.40 1.88
CA ILE A 214 14.54 32.84 0.64
C ILE A 214 15.09 34.25 0.78
N GLU A 215 16.43 34.39 0.63
CA GLU A 215 17.14 35.66 0.74
C GLU A 215 17.65 36.17 -0.61
N ASP A 216 18.02 35.27 -1.54
CA ASP A 216 18.59 35.64 -2.82
C ASP A 216 18.03 34.84 -4.01
N LYS A 217 18.42 35.29 -5.24
CA LYS A 217 17.99 34.68 -6.50
C LYS A 217 18.55 33.27 -6.71
N GLN A 218 19.76 33.00 -6.22
CA GLN A 218 20.38 31.68 -6.39
C GLN A 218 19.64 30.63 -5.54
N TYR A 219 19.30 30.99 -4.31
CA TYR A 219 18.53 30.15 -3.41
C TYR A 219 17.12 29.85 -3.92
N LEU A 220 16.46 30.87 -4.56
CA LEU A 220 15.19 30.66 -5.23
C LEU A 220 15.30 29.64 -6.36
N VAL A 221 16.32 29.75 -7.23
CA VAL A 221 16.53 28.81 -8.34
C VAL A 221 16.81 27.40 -7.83
N GLU A 222 17.55 27.25 -6.74
CA GLU A 222 17.80 25.95 -6.10
C GLU A 222 16.50 25.35 -5.55
N SER A 223 15.63 26.16 -4.93
CA SER A 223 14.33 25.76 -4.43
C SER A 223 13.39 25.33 -5.56
N ILE A 224 13.40 26.02 -6.69
CA ILE A 224 12.64 25.62 -7.90
C ILE A 224 13.14 24.27 -8.44
N LYS A 225 14.46 24.08 -8.55
CA LYS A 225 15.04 22.78 -8.97
C LYS A 225 14.63 21.66 -8.03
N ARG A 226 14.62 21.90 -6.71
CA ARG A 226 14.16 20.93 -5.73
C ARG A 226 12.67 20.63 -5.88
N HIS A 227 11.81 21.61 -6.11
CA HIS A 227 10.38 21.39 -6.39
C HIS A 227 10.18 20.48 -7.59
N LEU A 228 10.91 20.67 -8.68
CA LEU A 228 10.86 19.80 -9.86
C LEU A 228 11.31 18.36 -9.51
N GLN A 229 12.34 18.20 -8.69
CA GLN A 229 12.78 16.88 -8.24
C GLN A 229 11.72 16.18 -7.38
N ILE A 230 10.99 16.92 -6.54
CA ILE A 230 9.87 16.38 -5.74
C ILE A 230 8.73 15.92 -6.67
N ILE A 231 8.39 16.71 -7.69
CA ILE A 231 7.39 16.31 -8.70
C ILE A 231 7.81 15.00 -9.37
N LEU A 232 9.05 14.87 -9.84
CA LEU A 232 9.57 13.64 -10.44
C LEU A 232 9.53 12.45 -9.47
N PHE A 233 9.79 12.68 -8.19
CA PHE A 233 9.68 11.65 -7.15
C PHE A 233 8.23 11.15 -7.04
N ILE A 234 7.27 12.07 -6.96
CA ILE A 234 5.83 11.75 -6.86
C ILE A 234 5.32 11.07 -8.13
N GLU A 235 5.77 11.47 -9.31
CA GLU A 235 5.43 10.80 -10.57
C GLU A 235 5.94 9.34 -10.60
N ARG A 236 7.16 9.08 -10.13
CA ARG A 236 7.68 7.71 -10.00
C ARG A 236 6.85 6.92 -8.98
N LEU A 237 6.51 7.52 -7.84
CA LEU A 237 5.64 6.92 -6.84
C LEU A 237 4.29 6.56 -7.45
N GLN A 238 3.66 7.47 -8.20
CA GLN A 238 2.41 7.21 -8.90
C GLN A 238 2.51 6.01 -9.85
N HIS A 239 3.59 5.87 -10.60
CA HIS A 239 3.79 4.73 -11.49
C HIS A 239 3.91 3.39 -10.74
N ILE A 240 4.52 3.39 -9.55
CA ILE A 240 4.60 2.19 -8.69
C ILE A 240 3.22 1.86 -8.11
N CYS A 241 2.49 2.87 -7.64
CA CYS A 241 1.25 2.72 -6.90
C CYS A 241 0.03 2.39 -7.76
N LYS A 242 -0.06 2.94 -8.98
CA LYS A 242 -1.33 3.01 -9.73
C LYS A 242 -2.02 1.65 -9.93
N ILE A 243 -1.27 0.60 -10.25
CA ILE A 243 -1.84 -0.74 -10.48
C ILE A 243 -2.17 -1.40 -9.13
N GLY A 244 -1.19 -1.48 -8.24
CA GLY A 244 -1.38 -2.16 -6.97
C GLY A 244 -2.45 -1.52 -6.08
N LEU A 245 -2.51 -0.18 -5.96
CA LEU A 245 -3.58 0.50 -5.20
C LEU A 245 -4.94 0.38 -5.88
N SER A 246 -5.02 0.35 -7.20
CA SER A 246 -6.30 0.08 -7.87
C SER A 246 -6.81 -1.32 -7.53
N ILE A 247 -5.92 -2.32 -7.47
CA ILE A 247 -6.24 -3.68 -7.03
C ILE A 247 -6.72 -3.65 -5.57
N VAL A 248 -6.00 -2.96 -4.66
CA VAL A 248 -6.38 -2.81 -3.23
C VAL A 248 -7.79 -2.26 -3.09
N PHE A 249 -8.12 -1.20 -3.82
CA PHE A 249 -9.41 -0.54 -3.67
C PHE A 249 -10.55 -1.37 -4.24
N ILE A 250 -10.37 -2.01 -5.40
CA ILE A 250 -11.37 -2.88 -5.99
C ILE A 250 -11.58 -4.12 -5.11
N SER A 251 -10.50 -4.82 -4.74
CA SER A 251 -10.60 -6.00 -3.87
C SER A 251 -11.12 -5.65 -2.48
N GLY A 252 -10.79 -4.46 -1.97
CA GLY A 252 -11.30 -3.96 -0.70
C GLY A 252 -12.82 -3.82 -0.68
N VAL A 253 -13.42 -3.25 -1.75
CA VAL A 253 -14.90 -3.19 -1.88
C VAL A 253 -15.49 -4.60 -1.92
N ILE A 254 -14.95 -5.51 -2.74
CA ILE A 254 -15.42 -6.90 -2.83
C ILE A 254 -15.35 -7.58 -1.46
N ASN A 255 -14.20 -7.49 -0.79
CA ASN A 255 -14.01 -8.11 0.54
C ASN A 255 -14.93 -7.50 1.60
N MET A 256 -15.18 -6.18 1.59
CA MET A 256 -16.13 -5.56 2.52
C MET A 256 -17.54 -6.10 2.29
N CYS A 257 -17.99 -6.18 1.02
CA CYS A 257 -19.31 -6.67 0.68
C CYS A 257 -19.49 -8.14 1.08
N THR A 258 -18.55 -9.01 0.73
CA THR A 258 -18.60 -10.44 1.06
C THR A 258 -18.52 -10.68 2.56
N THR A 259 -17.67 -9.93 3.28
CA THR A 259 -17.56 -10.04 4.75
C THR A 259 -18.86 -9.63 5.45
N LEU A 260 -19.45 -8.50 5.05
CA LEU A 260 -20.70 -8.02 5.63
C LEU A 260 -21.86 -8.97 5.36
N SER A 261 -21.96 -9.53 4.15
CA SER A 261 -22.98 -10.51 3.78
C SER A 261 -22.84 -11.79 4.63
N LEU A 262 -21.62 -12.34 4.72
CA LEU A 262 -21.36 -13.54 5.54
C LEU A 262 -21.57 -13.33 7.03
N ALA A 263 -21.30 -12.13 7.56
CA ALA A 263 -21.40 -11.85 8.98
C ALA A 263 -22.81 -12.08 9.57
N LEU A 264 -23.84 -12.15 8.74
CA LEU A 264 -25.22 -12.43 9.14
C LEU A 264 -25.52 -13.93 9.26
N GLU A 265 -24.73 -14.78 8.60
CA GLU A 265 -24.99 -16.21 8.50
C GLU A 265 -24.01 -17.08 9.31
N VAL A 266 -22.89 -16.50 9.73
CA VAL A 266 -21.79 -17.24 10.40
C VAL A 266 -21.94 -17.31 11.91
N THR A 267 -21.22 -18.25 12.52
CA THR A 267 -21.17 -18.42 13.98
C THR A 267 -20.34 -17.30 14.64
N PHE A 268 -20.58 -17.11 15.94
CA PHE A 268 -19.78 -16.14 16.75
C PHE A 268 -18.26 -16.40 16.65
N ILE A 269 -17.85 -17.66 16.58
CA ILE A 269 -16.43 -18.03 16.45
C ILE A 269 -15.83 -17.51 15.14
N GLU A 270 -16.58 -17.57 14.05
CA GLU A 270 -16.13 -17.06 12.73
C GLU A 270 -16.05 -15.54 12.71
N LEU A 271 -16.96 -14.85 13.41
CA LEU A 271 -16.92 -13.40 13.56
C LEU A 271 -15.63 -12.91 14.23
N LEU A 272 -15.02 -13.69 15.13
CA LEU A 272 -13.73 -13.35 15.75
C LEU A 272 -12.59 -13.20 14.75
N PHE A 273 -12.67 -13.85 13.58
CA PHE A 273 -11.73 -13.65 12.50
C PHE A 273 -12.19 -12.56 11.52
N MET A 274 -13.48 -12.54 11.18
CA MET A 274 -14.02 -11.67 10.15
C MET A 274 -13.97 -10.19 10.53
N ILE A 275 -14.25 -9.85 11.80
CA ILE A 275 -14.23 -8.45 12.27
C ILE A 275 -12.83 -7.84 12.20
N PRO A 276 -11.75 -8.46 12.74
CA PRO A 276 -10.39 -7.95 12.57
C PRO A 276 -9.94 -7.88 11.10
N PHE A 277 -10.32 -8.86 10.28
CA PHE A 277 -10.01 -8.88 8.85
C PHE A 277 -10.67 -7.70 8.10
N LEU A 278 -11.95 -7.43 8.36
CA LEU A 278 -12.65 -6.27 7.82
C LEU A 278 -12.00 -4.96 8.30
N GLY A 279 -11.66 -4.89 9.58
CA GLY A 279 -10.98 -3.74 10.16
C GLY A 279 -9.62 -3.46 9.49
N GLU A 280 -8.87 -4.50 9.14
CA GLU A 280 -7.60 -4.37 8.43
C GLU A 280 -7.78 -3.82 7.00
N ILE A 281 -8.78 -4.30 6.26
CA ILE A 281 -9.09 -3.80 4.91
C ILE A 281 -9.46 -2.31 4.96
N ILE A 282 -10.33 -1.92 5.89
CA ILE A 282 -10.73 -0.52 6.09
C ILE A 282 -9.51 0.33 6.44
N LEU A 283 -8.64 -0.17 7.32
CA LEU A 283 -7.44 0.54 7.74
C LEU A 283 -6.44 0.74 6.60
N ILE A 284 -6.25 -0.27 5.74
CA ILE A 284 -5.38 -0.16 4.55
C ILE A 284 -5.86 0.97 3.64
N ILE A 285 -7.14 1.00 3.30
CA ILE A 285 -7.71 2.02 2.43
C ILE A 285 -7.63 3.40 3.09
N TYR A 286 -7.99 3.48 4.37
CA TYR A 286 -7.93 4.72 5.15
C TYR A 286 -6.53 5.33 5.16
N VAL A 287 -5.51 4.55 5.52
CA VAL A 287 -4.13 5.03 5.65
C VAL A 287 -3.61 5.62 4.32
N HIS A 288 -3.85 4.93 3.20
CA HIS A 288 -3.43 5.45 1.90
C HIS A 288 -4.16 6.74 1.52
N CYS A 289 -5.48 6.80 1.72
CA CYS A 289 -6.28 8.01 1.48
C CYS A 289 -5.91 9.16 2.41
N PHE A 290 -5.60 8.87 3.67
CA PHE A 290 -5.17 9.86 4.66
C PHE A 290 -3.84 10.52 4.27
N TYR A 291 -2.80 9.73 3.98
CA TYR A 291 -1.51 10.29 3.54
C TYR A 291 -1.59 10.93 2.16
N GLY A 292 -2.44 10.43 1.26
CA GLY A 292 -2.71 11.09 0.00
C GLY A 292 -3.35 12.47 0.15
N SER A 293 -4.28 12.62 1.11
CA SER A 293 -4.87 13.92 1.46
C SER A 293 -3.84 14.88 2.07
N ILE A 294 -2.98 14.39 2.97
CA ILE A 294 -1.91 15.21 3.55
C ILE A 294 -0.96 15.69 2.46
N LEU A 295 -0.52 14.81 1.56
CA LEU A 295 0.36 15.19 0.45
C LEU A 295 -0.27 16.29 -0.42
N ALA A 296 -1.55 16.16 -0.74
CA ALA A 296 -2.29 17.14 -1.52
C ALA A 296 -2.37 18.49 -0.80
N SER A 297 -2.71 18.50 0.50
CA SER A 297 -2.80 19.71 1.31
C SER A 297 -1.43 20.39 1.48
N GLU A 298 -0.40 19.64 1.87
CA GLU A 298 0.97 20.18 2.04
C GLU A 298 1.52 20.78 0.74
N SER A 299 1.20 20.15 -0.41
CA SER A 299 1.67 20.64 -1.70
C SER A 299 0.97 21.92 -2.15
N GLU A 300 -0.28 22.15 -1.76
CA GLU A 300 -1.04 23.38 -2.05
C GLU A 300 -0.46 24.59 -1.31
N GLU A 301 0.08 24.36 -0.09
CA GLU A 301 0.70 25.38 0.73
C GLU A 301 2.08 25.86 0.22
N ILE A 302 2.69 25.19 -0.78
CA ILE A 302 3.97 25.62 -1.36
C ILE A 302 3.85 27.05 -1.93
N ALA A 303 2.77 27.35 -2.67
CA ALA A 303 2.57 28.68 -3.25
C ALA A 303 2.44 29.76 -2.16
N TYR A 304 1.77 29.44 -1.05
CA TYR A 304 1.67 30.35 0.09
C TYR A 304 3.03 30.58 0.78
N SER A 305 3.84 29.54 0.91
CA SER A 305 5.18 29.65 1.48
C SER A 305 6.08 30.55 0.64
N VAL A 306 5.96 30.51 -0.69
CA VAL A 306 6.65 31.45 -1.61
C VAL A 306 6.14 32.88 -1.42
N PHE A 307 4.81 33.06 -1.31
CA PHE A 307 4.21 34.39 -1.13
C PHE A 307 4.64 35.05 0.19
N SER A 308 4.80 34.30 1.26
CA SER A 308 5.19 34.78 2.59
C SER A 308 6.70 35.07 2.74
N SER A 309 7.51 34.82 1.70
CA SER A 309 8.94 35.17 1.70
C SER A 309 9.19 36.66 1.48
N ASN A 310 10.41 37.15 1.76
CA ASN A 310 10.78 38.56 1.68
C ASN A 310 11.04 39.07 0.24
N TRP A 311 10.11 38.84 -0.69
CA TRP A 311 10.29 39.20 -2.10
C TRP A 311 9.89 40.62 -2.45
N VAL A 312 9.15 41.33 -1.60
CA VAL A 312 8.53 42.64 -1.91
C VAL A 312 9.55 43.72 -2.29
N ASN A 313 10.70 43.75 -1.61
CA ASN A 313 11.75 44.74 -1.81
C ASN A 313 12.84 44.30 -2.81
N THR A 314 12.58 43.28 -3.63
CA THR A 314 13.52 42.73 -4.59
C THR A 314 13.35 43.33 -6.01
N GLY A 315 14.32 43.11 -6.89
CA GLY A 315 14.30 43.62 -8.27
C GLY A 315 13.21 42.96 -9.15
N ALA A 316 12.83 43.63 -10.24
CA ALA A 316 11.73 43.21 -11.13
C ALA A 316 11.92 41.79 -11.70
N SER A 317 13.16 41.41 -12.06
CA SER A 317 13.48 40.07 -12.56
C SER A 317 13.20 38.97 -11.51
N TYR A 318 13.50 39.24 -10.24
CA TYR A 318 13.24 38.34 -9.14
C TYR A 318 11.73 38.16 -8.90
N LYS A 319 10.99 39.28 -8.85
CA LYS A 319 9.53 39.31 -8.70
C LYS A 319 8.83 38.50 -9.80
N ARG A 320 9.28 38.62 -11.03
CA ARG A 320 8.75 37.84 -12.17
C ARG A 320 8.98 36.34 -11.99
N THR A 321 10.18 35.93 -11.54
CA THR A 321 10.50 34.52 -11.27
C THR A 321 9.62 33.94 -10.16
N ILE A 322 9.42 34.68 -9.06
CA ILE A 322 8.52 34.29 -7.96
C ILE A 322 7.10 34.15 -8.45
N ALA A 323 6.55 35.12 -9.20
CA ALA A 323 5.19 35.06 -9.71
C ALA A 323 4.96 33.81 -10.58
N ILE A 324 5.90 33.50 -11.48
CA ILE A 324 5.85 32.30 -12.30
C ILE A 324 5.88 31.05 -11.42
N PHE A 325 6.80 30.97 -10.45
CA PHE A 325 6.91 29.82 -9.55
C PHE A 325 5.63 29.62 -8.71
N MET A 326 5.02 30.69 -8.20
CA MET A 326 3.75 30.61 -7.47
C MET A 326 2.61 30.03 -8.33
N ILE A 327 2.52 30.41 -9.61
CA ILE A 327 1.52 29.88 -10.53
C ILE A 327 1.70 28.35 -10.71
N PHE A 328 2.94 27.90 -10.95
CA PHE A 328 3.24 26.48 -11.12
C PHE A 328 3.06 25.65 -9.83
N SER A 329 3.39 26.22 -8.66
CA SER A 329 3.28 25.55 -7.36
C SER A 329 1.86 25.44 -6.82
N LYS A 330 0.87 26.15 -7.39
CA LYS A 330 -0.56 25.99 -7.04
C LYS A 330 -1.14 24.63 -7.40
N LYS A 331 -0.49 23.88 -8.31
CA LYS A 331 -0.98 22.55 -8.71
C LYS A 331 -0.78 21.57 -7.57
N ARG A 332 -1.87 21.01 -7.06
CA ARG A 332 -1.85 19.96 -6.05
C ARG A 332 -1.13 18.71 -6.56
N LEU A 333 -0.20 18.21 -5.76
CA LEU A 333 0.49 16.95 -6.03
C LEU A 333 -0.35 15.81 -5.44
N THR A 334 -0.99 15.03 -6.30
CA THR A 334 -1.92 13.96 -5.91
C THR A 334 -1.56 12.66 -6.59
N ILE A 335 -1.85 11.55 -5.92
CA ILE A 335 -1.77 10.21 -6.53
C ILE A 335 -3.11 9.89 -7.18
N ARG A 336 -3.08 9.58 -8.48
CA ARG A 336 -4.26 9.25 -9.27
C ARG A 336 -4.29 7.77 -9.61
N LEU A 337 -5.45 7.16 -9.48
CA LEU A 337 -5.72 5.74 -9.68
C LEU A 337 -6.69 5.52 -10.84
N ALA A 338 -6.85 4.27 -11.29
CA ALA A 338 -7.80 3.87 -12.33
C ALA A 338 -7.75 4.78 -13.56
N GLY A 339 -6.56 4.96 -14.15
CA GLY A 339 -6.40 5.81 -15.34
C GLY A 339 -6.55 7.31 -15.10
N GLY A 340 -6.57 7.76 -13.85
CA GLY A 340 -6.73 9.19 -13.48
C GLY A 340 -8.13 9.58 -13.01
N MET A 341 -9.08 8.63 -13.03
CA MET A 341 -10.48 8.86 -12.61
C MET A 341 -10.62 9.03 -11.10
N LEU A 342 -9.81 8.35 -10.30
CA LEU A 342 -9.88 8.38 -8.84
C LEU A 342 -8.63 9.09 -8.29
N THR A 343 -8.85 10.04 -7.38
CA THR A 343 -7.76 10.71 -6.65
C THR A 343 -7.70 10.14 -5.25
N MET A 344 -6.53 9.66 -4.84
CA MET A 344 -6.31 9.04 -3.52
C MET A 344 -6.37 10.09 -2.41
N THR A 345 -7.56 10.30 -1.87
CA THR A 345 -7.88 11.30 -0.83
C THR A 345 -8.96 10.77 0.11
N LEU A 346 -9.15 11.42 1.27
CA LEU A 346 -10.19 11.04 2.24
C LEU A 346 -11.61 11.04 1.66
N PRO A 347 -12.02 11.96 0.76
CA PRO A 347 -13.30 11.84 0.07
C PRO A 347 -13.48 10.52 -0.69
N LEU A 348 -12.42 10.00 -1.32
CA LEU A 348 -12.46 8.68 -1.96
C LEU A 348 -12.70 7.56 -0.95
N PHE A 349 -12.04 7.61 0.21
CA PHE A 349 -12.28 6.65 1.29
C PHE A 349 -13.75 6.60 1.69
N VAL A 350 -14.36 7.78 1.95
CA VAL A 350 -15.77 7.88 2.31
C VAL A 350 -16.68 7.32 1.20
N GLN A 351 -16.35 7.59 -0.07
CA GLN A 351 -17.09 7.06 -1.21
C GLN A 351 -17.01 5.53 -1.28
N ILE A 352 -15.84 4.94 -1.04
CA ILE A 352 -15.65 3.48 -1.01
C ILE A 352 -16.51 2.84 0.08
N ILE A 353 -16.47 3.37 1.31
CA ILE A 353 -17.29 2.85 2.42
C ILE A 353 -18.79 2.94 2.10
N ARG A 354 -19.25 4.08 1.56
CA ARG A 354 -20.65 4.24 1.15
C ARG A 354 -21.06 3.24 0.06
N THR A 355 -20.18 3.00 -0.92
CA THR A 355 -20.44 2.05 -2.01
C THR A 355 -20.54 0.62 -1.47
N ALA A 356 -19.63 0.22 -0.59
CA ALA A 356 -19.66 -1.11 0.05
C ALA A 356 -20.94 -1.31 0.87
N TYR A 357 -21.34 -0.31 1.65
CA TYR A 357 -22.58 -0.37 2.44
C TYR A 357 -23.84 -0.39 1.55
N ALA A 358 -23.90 0.43 0.50
CA ALA A 358 -25.03 0.43 -0.43
C ALA A 358 -25.19 -0.94 -1.13
N TYR A 359 -24.07 -1.56 -1.55
CA TYR A 359 -24.08 -2.88 -2.16
C TYR A 359 -24.52 -3.97 -1.17
N PHE A 360 -24.08 -3.90 0.08
CA PHE A 360 -24.54 -4.79 1.14
C PHE A 360 -26.07 -4.73 1.33
N ASN A 361 -26.66 -3.51 1.38
CA ASN A 361 -28.11 -3.36 1.48
C ASN A 361 -28.87 -3.96 0.28
N VAL A 362 -28.29 -3.85 -0.93
CA VAL A 362 -28.88 -4.48 -2.12
C VAL A 362 -28.85 -6.01 -2.00
N LEU A 363 -27.76 -6.60 -1.54
CA LEU A 363 -27.68 -8.05 -1.32
C LEU A 363 -28.73 -8.53 -0.31
N GLN A 364 -28.91 -7.79 0.81
CA GLN A 364 -29.95 -8.13 1.79
C GLN A 364 -31.39 -8.04 1.26
N SER A 365 -31.62 -7.24 0.22
CA SER A 365 -32.97 -7.10 -0.36
C SER A 365 -33.32 -8.19 -1.37
N ILE A 366 -32.36 -9.05 -1.74
CA ILE A 366 -32.52 -10.14 -2.69
C ILE A 366 -32.80 -11.49 -1.97
N ASP A 367 -32.34 -11.58 -0.70
CA ASP A 367 -32.68 -12.71 0.20
C ASP A 367 -34.02 -12.46 0.90
#